data_62c9136049a27854e19341cbb3369eb8
#
_entry.id   62c9136049a27854e19341cbb3369eb8
#
_cell.length_a   1.000
_cell.length_b   1.000
_cell.length_c   1.000
_cell.angle_alpha   90.00
_cell.angle_beta   90.00
_cell.angle_gamma   90.00
#
_symmetry.space_group_name_H-M   'P 1'
#
loop_
_entity.id
_entity.type
_entity.pdbx_description
1 polymer ?
#
loop_
_entity_poly.entity_id
_entity_poly.type
_entity_poly.pdbx_seq_one_letter_code
_entity_poly.pdbx_strand_id
1 'polypeptide(L)'
;MNHRRVSRLARGLLLLTCCLLPACQQRMASQPSYRPDEPSSFFPDGRADRPLVPGTVARGQLRTDLHLYTGRRTRQGQALAAPAALVGEAGRGALGVLGMLAVEEADFVDTFPFPITQPVLEHGRHRYMIFCVVCHDPLGTGHGKIVERGYTQPPSFHIERLRGAPVGRFFDVMTNGYGSMPDYKQQIPPRDRWAIAAYIRALQLSQHFPERELSADMRREWERQRQAAGAEGAGE
;
A
#
# COMPACT_ATOMS: atom_id res chain seq x y z
N MET A 1 52.78 48.89 15.06
CA MET A 1 52.25 47.57 15.49
C MET A 1 52.91 46.47 14.72
N ASN A 2 53.66 45.55 15.37
CA ASN A 2 54.63 44.66 14.70
C ASN A 2 53.95 43.55 13.89
N HIS A 3 54.01 43.58 12.57
CA HIS A 3 53.44 42.56 11.64
C HIS A 3 53.70 41.13 12.09
N ARG A 4 54.84 40.83 12.70
CA ARG A 4 55.19 39.50 13.25
C ARG A 4 54.31 39.07 14.42
N ARG A 5 53.83 40.01 15.27
CA ARG A 5 52.88 39.68 16.37
C ARG A 5 51.47 39.40 15.88
N VAL A 6 51.01 40.17 14.92
CA VAL A 6 49.68 39.95 14.30
C VAL A 6 49.63 38.59 13.59
N SER A 7 50.69 38.21 12.85
CA SER A 7 50.72 36.91 12.17
C SER A 7 50.77 35.70 13.14
N ARG A 8 51.44 35.89 14.28
CA ARG A 8 51.45 34.80 15.32
C ARG A 8 50.08 34.67 15.99
N LEU A 9 49.40 35.73 16.28
CA LEU A 9 48.05 35.71 16.86
C LEU A 9 47.01 35.13 15.86
N ALA A 10 47.13 35.49 14.60
CA ALA A 10 46.26 34.94 13.53
C ALA A 10 46.45 33.40 13.36
N ARG A 11 47.71 32.94 13.37
CA ARG A 11 47.99 31.49 13.32
C ARG A 11 47.55 30.75 14.56
N GLY A 12 47.69 31.33 15.76
CA GLY A 12 47.18 30.75 17.02
C GLY A 12 45.64 30.62 17.01
N LEU A 13 44.95 31.66 16.52
CA LEU A 13 43.50 31.66 16.40
C LEU A 13 43.03 30.62 15.38
N LEU A 14 43.73 30.51 14.22
CA LEU A 14 43.38 29.49 13.21
C LEU A 14 43.56 28.09 13.72
N LEU A 15 44.66 27.79 14.46
CA LEU A 15 44.89 26.50 15.07
C LEU A 15 43.83 26.17 16.17
N LEU A 16 43.45 27.14 16.98
CA LEU A 16 42.40 26.99 17.98
C LEU A 16 41.04 26.69 17.32
N THR A 17 40.71 27.39 16.24
CA THR A 17 39.48 27.13 15.47
C THR A 17 39.47 25.74 14.84
N CYS A 18 40.58 25.27 14.27
CA CYS A 18 40.74 23.93 13.73
C CYS A 18 40.56 22.82 14.80
N CYS A 19 41.06 23.07 16.03
CA CYS A 19 40.90 22.11 17.15
C CYS A 19 39.46 22.04 17.67
N LEU A 20 38.65 23.10 17.51
CA LEU A 20 37.26 23.14 17.97
C LEU A 20 36.29 22.48 16.97
N LEU A 21 36.64 22.41 15.69
CA LEU A 21 35.77 21.82 14.64
C LEU A 21 35.44 20.32 14.86
N PRO A 22 36.37 19.45 15.33
CA PRO A 22 36.06 18.04 15.61
C PRO A 22 35.11 17.83 16.80
N ALA A 23 34.94 18.84 17.69
CA ALA A 23 34.08 18.70 18.87
C ALA A 23 32.58 18.59 18.56
N CYS A 24 32.18 18.92 17.33
CA CYS A 24 30.77 18.77 16.88
C CYS A 24 30.42 17.37 16.37
N GLN A 25 31.31 16.38 16.51
CA GLN A 25 30.98 15.02 16.10
C GLN A 25 29.89 14.42 17.00
N GLN A 26 28.69 14.26 16.46
CA GLN A 26 27.57 13.67 17.18
C GLN A 26 27.78 12.13 17.31
N ARG A 27 28.46 11.71 18.35
CA ARG A 27 28.69 10.28 18.66
C ARG A 27 27.40 9.51 18.89
N MET A 28 26.28 10.20 19.17
CA MET A 28 24.97 9.60 19.32
C MET A 28 24.34 9.12 18.00
N ALA A 29 24.87 9.49 16.85
CA ALA A 29 24.40 9.00 15.55
C ALA A 29 24.70 7.51 15.33
N SER A 30 25.80 6.99 15.90
CA SER A 30 26.15 5.57 15.86
C SER A 30 26.29 5.06 17.30
N GLN A 31 25.31 4.33 17.77
CA GLN A 31 25.29 3.75 19.12
C GLN A 31 25.71 2.28 19.07
N PRO A 32 26.21 1.70 20.19
CA PRO A 32 26.58 0.28 20.27
C PRO A 32 25.32 -0.60 20.40
N SER A 33 24.44 -0.52 19.41
CA SER A 33 23.21 -1.31 19.31
C SER A 33 22.99 -1.69 17.86
N TYR A 34 22.57 -2.92 17.61
CA TYR A 34 22.18 -3.33 16.27
C TYR A 34 20.87 -2.66 15.86
N ARG A 35 20.83 -2.16 14.63
CA ARG A 35 19.61 -1.69 13.98
C ARG A 35 19.08 -2.78 13.06
N PRO A 36 17.78 -2.74 12.70
CA PRO A 36 17.25 -3.60 11.66
C PRO A 36 18.11 -3.52 10.39
N ASP A 37 18.35 -4.67 9.75
CA ASP A 37 19.13 -4.83 8.52
C ASP A 37 20.66 -4.53 8.66
N GLU A 38 21.17 -4.31 9.87
CA GLU A 38 22.63 -4.18 10.08
C GLU A 38 23.34 -5.53 10.03
N PRO A 39 24.61 -5.56 9.56
CA PRO A 39 25.44 -6.75 9.64
C PRO A 39 25.82 -7.06 11.07
N SER A 40 25.97 -8.34 11.40
CA SER A 40 26.45 -8.81 12.71
C SER A 40 27.57 -9.83 12.54
N SER A 41 28.69 -9.62 13.23
CA SER A 41 29.75 -10.60 13.29
C SER A 41 29.50 -11.69 14.35
N PHE A 42 28.46 -11.52 15.17
CA PHE A 42 28.14 -12.49 16.24
C PHE A 42 27.41 -13.73 15.69
N PHE A 43 26.57 -13.57 14.64
CA PHE A 43 25.85 -14.67 14.07
C PHE A 43 26.50 -15.21 12.80
N PRO A 44 26.52 -16.56 12.61
CA PRO A 44 27.18 -17.19 11.45
C PRO A 44 26.64 -16.75 10.09
N ASP A 45 25.35 -16.32 10.03
CA ASP A 45 24.69 -15.82 8.82
C ASP A 45 24.98 -14.33 8.54
N GLY A 46 25.79 -13.68 9.38
CA GLY A 46 26.18 -12.29 9.24
C GLY A 46 25.05 -11.26 9.45
N ARG A 47 23.87 -11.66 9.92
CA ARG A 47 22.69 -10.80 10.06
C ARG A 47 22.39 -10.51 11.53
N ALA A 48 22.11 -9.25 11.85
CA ALA A 48 21.62 -8.87 13.18
C ALA A 48 20.17 -9.31 13.39
N ASP A 49 19.34 -9.24 12.34
CA ASP A 49 17.96 -9.69 12.41
C ASP A 49 17.85 -11.19 12.48
N ARG A 50 17.09 -11.67 13.44
CA ARG A 50 16.85 -13.11 13.61
C ARG A 50 15.55 -13.53 12.95
N PRO A 51 15.52 -14.66 12.21
CA PRO A 51 14.28 -15.23 11.73
C PRO A 51 13.36 -15.58 12.90
N LEU A 52 12.06 -15.56 12.66
CA LEU A 52 11.08 -16.02 13.65
C LEU A 52 11.37 -17.48 14.03
N VAL A 53 11.27 -17.78 15.31
CA VAL A 53 11.43 -19.16 15.80
C VAL A 53 10.30 -20.01 15.20
N PRO A 54 10.60 -21.12 14.51
CA PRO A 54 9.59 -21.99 13.92
C PRO A 54 8.54 -22.43 14.94
N GLY A 55 7.28 -22.40 14.56
CA GLY A 55 6.16 -22.79 15.44
C GLY A 55 5.74 -21.73 16.46
N THR A 56 6.33 -20.52 16.42
CA THR A 56 5.93 -19.43 17.32
C THR A 56 5.24 -18.30 16.57
N VAL A 57 4.35 -17.60 17.26
CA VAL A 57 3.72 -16.35 16.79
C VAL A 57 4.08 -15.26 17.77
N ALA A 58 4.70 -14.19 17.28
CA ALA A 58 5.05 -13.05 18.12
C ALA A 58 3.78 -12.38 18.69
N ARG A 59 3.90 -11.79 19.89
CA ARG A 59 2.79 -11.08 20.53
C ARG A 59 2.23 -10.00 19.59
N GLY A 60 0.91 -10.00 19.38
CA GLY A 60 0.22 -9.08 18.48
C GLY A 60 0.25 -9.49 16.99
N GLN A 61 0.92 -10.57 16.62
CA GLN A 61 0.96 -11.07 15.24
C GLN A 61 0.03 -12.27 14.98
N LEU A 62 -0.76 -12.67 15.97
CA LEU A 62 -1.75 -13.74 15.80
C LEU A 62 -2.87 -13.26 14.85
N ARG A 63 -3.02 -13.95 13.73
CA ARG A 63 -3.97 -13.59 12.64
C ARG A 63 -5.08 -14.63 12.57
N THR A 64 -5.96 -14.64 13.57
CA THR A 64 -7.09 -15.58 13.64
C THR A 64 -8.27 -15.19 12.76
N ASP A 65 -8.47 -13.91 12.50
CA ASP A 65 -9.52 -13.41 11.61
C ASP A 65 -9.10 -13.56 10.15
N LEU A 66 -9.43 -14.69 9.53
CA LEU A 66 -9.11 -14.97 8.14
C LEU A 66 -9.77 -13.99 7.17
N HIS A 67 -10.99 -13.52 7.47
CA HIS A 67 -11.67 -12.51 6.66
C HIS A 67 -10.83 -11.23 6.59
N LEU A 68 -10.43 -10.70 7.75
CA LEU A 68 -9.62 -9.47 7.84
C LEU A 68 -8.25 -9.60 7.16
N TYR A 69 -7.58 -10.74 7.33
CA TYR A 69 -6.18 -10.89 6.90
C TYR A 69 -6.00 -11.48 5.52
N THR A 70 -6.99 -12.20 4.97
CA THR A 70 -6.86 -12.87 3.65
C THR A 70 -7.86 -12.39 2.61
N GLY A 71 -9.00 -11.86 3.00
CA GLY A 71 -10.09 -11.52 2.07
C GLY A 71 -10.76 -12.74 1.41
N ARG A 72 -10.52 -13.94 1.96
CA ARG A 72 -11.01 -15.20 1.41
C ARG A 72 -12.04 -15.85 2.32
N ARG A 73 -12.96 -16.58 1.68
CA ARG A 73 -13.94 -17.41 2.41
C ARG A 73 -13.20 -18.59 3.03
N THR A 74 -13.48 -18.85 4.30
CA THR A 74 -13.01 -20.08 4.95
C THR A 74 -13.80 -21.24 4.40
N ARG A 75 -13.20 -22.12 3.60
CA ARG A 75 -13.80 -23.42 3.30
C ARG A 75 -13.70 -24.26 4.57
N GLN A 76 -14.82 -24.58 5.19
CA GLN A 76 -14.87 -25.55 6.29
C GLN A 76 -14.25 -26.86 5.79
N GLY A 77 -13.11 -27.26 6.38
CA GLY A 77 -12.42 -28.51 6.06
C GLY A 77 -11.16 -28.40 5.20
N GLN A 78 -10.82 -27.24 4.65
CA GLN A 78 -9.47 -27.05 4.10
C GLN A 78 -8.52 -26.68 5.24
N ALA A 79 -7.68 -27.65 5.62
CA ALA A 79 -6.45 -27.37 6.37
C ALA A 79 -5.74 -26.18 5.67
N LEU A 80 -5.30 -25.22 6.47
CA LEU A 80 -4.45 -24.12 6.03
C LEU A 80 -3.48 -24.68 4.98
N ALA A 81 -3.55 -24.17 3.74
CA ALA A 81 -2.71 -24.66 2.64
C ALA A 81 -1.29 -24.82 3.19
N ALA A 82 -0.77 -26.01 3.03
CA ALA A 82 0.57 -26.35 3.51
C ALA A 82 1.54 -25.25 3.04
N PRO A 83 2.43 -24.77 3.90
CA PRO A 83 3.39 -23.74 3.50
C PRO A 83 4.11 -24.22 2.25
N ALA A 84 4.28 -23.31 1.28
CA ALA A 84 4.92 -23.55 -0.03
C ALA A 84 6.32 -24.22 0.06
N ALA A 85 6.84 -24.43 1.25
CA ALA A 85 8.07 -25.17 1.56
C ALA A 85 8.00 -26.68 1.26
N LEU A 86 6.81 -27.28 1.06
CA LEU A 86 6.67 -28.71 0.77
C LEU A 86 6.54 -29.03 -0.73
N VAL A 87 6.47 -28.00 -1.58
CA VAL A 87 6.47 -28.22 -3.04
C VAL A 87 7.93 -28.10 -3.51
N GLY A 88 8.59 -29.23 -3.74
CA GLY A 88 9.94 -29.29 -4.25
C GLY A 88 10.09 -28.51 -5.57
N GLU A 89 11.33 -28.11 -5.90
CA GLU A 89 11.64 -27.23 -7.05
C GLU A 89 11.13 -27.75 -8.40
N ALA A 90 10.94 -29.06 -8.57
CA ALA A 90 10.37 -29.68 -9.77
C ALA A 90 8.87 -29.37 -10.00
N GLY A 91 8.13 -28.96 -8.96
CA GLY A 91 6.70 -28.62 -9.07
C GLY A 91 6.39 -27.16 -9.43
N ARG A 92 7.41 -26.30 -9.47
CA ARG A 92 7.22 -24.85 -9.68
C ARG A 92 6.92 -24.43 -11.12
N GLY A 93 7.23 -25.26 -12.11
CA GLY A 93 7.05 -24.91 -13.52
C GLY A 93 5.60 -25.03 -14.03
N ALA A 94 5.01 -26.20 -13.99
CA ALA A 94 3.70 -26.45 -14.60
C ALA A 94 2.52 -26.28 -13.63
N LEU A 95 2.66 -26.75 -12.37
CA LEU A 95 1.61 -26.56 -11.35
C LEU A 95 1.50 -25.12 -10.87
N GLY A 96 2.58 -24.34 -10.89
CA GLY A 96 2.57 -22.92 -10.54
C GLY A 96 1.73 -22.09 -11.52
N VAL A 97 1.83 -22.38 -12.82
CA VAL A 97 1.04 -21.69 -13.85
C VAL A 97 -0.44 -22.12 -13.80
N LEU A 98 -0.72 -23.42 -13.61
CA LEU A 98 -2.11 -23.90 -13.43
C LEU A 98 -2.73 -23.40 -12.11
N GLY A 99 -1.96 -23.34 -11.03
CA GLY A 99 -2.42 -22.79 -9.74
C GLY A 99 -2.66 -21.28 -9.78
N MET A 100 -1.93 -20.52 -10.60
CA MET A 100 -2.18 -19.10 -10.83
C MET A 100 -3.44 -18.84 -11.66
N LEU A 101 -3.84 -19.78 -12.52
CA LEU A 101 -5.05 -19.65 -13.36
C LEU A 101 -6.33 -20.06 -12.62
N ALA A 102 -6.24 -20.77 -11.50
CA ALA A 102 -7.37 -21.34 -10.76
C ALA A 102 -7.64 -20.66 -9.39
N VAL A 103 -7.26 -19.41 -9.18
CA VAL A 103 -7.82 -18.62 -8.10
C VAL A 103 -9.22 -18.18 -8.53
N GLU A 104 -10.19 -19.07 -8.35
CA GLU A 104 -11.58 -18.79 -8.67
C GLU A 104 -12.04 -17.57 -7.84
N GLU A 105 -12.69 -16.62 -8.48
CA GLU A 105 -13.32 -15.47 -7.81
C GLU A 105 -14.32 -15.92 -6.71
N ALA A 106 -14.82 -17.14 -6.80
CA ALA A 106 -15.66 -17.79 -5.81
C ALA A 106 -15.03 -17.93 -4.41
N ASP A 107 -13.70 -17.86 -4.29
CA ASP A 107 -13.00 -17.98 -3.00
C ASP A 107 -12.90 -16.64 -2.24
N PHE A 108 -13.19 -15.52 -2.88
CA PHE A 108 -13.12 -14.21 -2.23
C PHE A 108 -14.43 -13.84 -1.53
N VAL A 109 -14.31 -13.07 -0.44
CA VAL A 109 -15.47 -12.56 0.29
C VAL A 109 -16.08 -11.36 -0.43
N ASP A 110 -17.41 -11.23 -0.37
CA ASP A 110 -18.16 -10.10 -0.91
C ASP A 110 -18.46 -9.04 0.15
N THR A 111 -18.07 -9.28 1.39
CA THR A 111 -18.36 -8.43 2.53
C THR A 111 -17.10 -7.85 3.15
N PHE A 112 -17.25 -6.74 3.84
CA PHE A 112 -16.16 -6.12 4.59
C PHE A 112 -16.08 -6.71 6.01
N PRO A 113 -14.88 -6.85 6.61
CA PRO A 113 -14.69 -7.40 7.95
C PRO A 113 -15.12 -6.44 9.08
N PHE A 114 -15.54 -5.23 8.74
CA PHE A 114 -16.05 -4.21 9.66
C PHE A 114 -17.04 -3.28 8.94
N PRO A 115 -17.90 -2.55 9.69
CA PRO A 115 -18.84 -1.61 9.11
C PRO A 115 -18.13 -0.50 8.33
N ILE A 116 -18.65 -0.19 7.14
CA ILE A 116 -18.16 0.91 6.31
C ILE A 116 -18.91 2.18 6.70
N THR A 117 -18.21 3.05 7.38
CA THR A 117 -18.68 4.36 7.84
C THR A 117 -18.01 5.47 7.04
N GLN A 118 -18.54 6.69 7.12
CA GLN A 118 -17.92 7.86 6.46
C GLN A 118 -16.44 8.04 6.85
N PRO A 119 -16.03 7.98 8.13
CA PRO A 119 -14.61 8.06 8.49
C PRO A 119 -13.74 6.96 7.83
N VAL A 120 -14.27 5.75 7.66
CA VAL A 120 -13.56 4.66 6.96
C VAL A 120 -13.37 4.98 5.48
N LEU A 121 -14.38 5.56 4.82
CA LEU A 121 -14.28 5.97 3.41
C LEU A 121 -13.29 7.12 3.22
N GLU A 122 -13.32 8.12 4.10
CA GLU A 122 -12.38 9.25 4.09
C GLU A 122 -10.94 8.78 4.33
N HIS A 123 -10.74 7.88 5.28
CA HIS A 123 -9.44 7.25 5.51
C HIS A 123 -8.99 6.44 4.28
N GLY A 124 -9.87 5.64 3.69
CA GLY A 124 -9.63 4.88 2.46
C GLY A 124 -9.23 5.78 1.30
N ARG A 125 -9.94 6.92 1.11
CA ARG A 125 -9.58 7.94 0.12
C ARG A 125 -8.18 8.49 0.38
N HIS A 126 -7.88 8.88 1.60
CA HIS A 126 -6.56 9.42 1.96
C HIS A 126 -5.45 8.42 1.65
N ARG A 127 -5.62 7.14 2.00
CA ARG A 127 -4.64 6.08 1.70
C ARG A 127 -4.53 5.80 0.21
N TYR A 128 -5.65 5.79 -0.52
CA TYR A 128 -5.67 5.66 -1.97
C TYR A 128 -4.86 6.76 -2.66
N MET A 129 -5.04 8.02 -2.24
CA MET A 129 -4.30 9.17 -2.79
C MET A 129 -2.79 9.10 -2.51
N ILE A 130 -2.34 8.36 -1.48
CA ILE A 130 -0.91 8.18 -1.19
C ILE A 130 -0.32 7.04 -2.03
N PHE A 131 -0.98 5.89 -2.10
CA PHE A 131 -0.37 4.66 -2.62
C PHE A 131 -0.84 4.27 -4.01
N CYS A 132 -2.07 4.61 -4.40
CA CYS A 132 -2.72 4.06 -5.58
C CYS A 132 -2.82 5.05 -6.74
N VAL A 133 -3.02 6.35 -6.45
CA VAL A 133 -3.29 7.39 -7.45
C VAL A 133 -2.19 7.51 -8.51
N VAL A 134 -0.95 7.21 -8.16
CA VAL A 134 0.20 7.33 -9.05
C VAL A 134 0.06 6.45 -10.31
N CYS A 135 -0.59 5.29 -10.18
CA CYS A 135 -0.90 4.38 -11.29
C CYS A 135 -2.37 4.44 -11.71
N HIS A 136 -3.30 4.49 -10.73
CA HIS A 136 -4.73 4.34 -10.97
C HIS A 136 -5.49 5.64 -11.20
N ASP A 137 -4.84 6.81 -11.05
CA ASP A 137 -5.40 8.18 -11.05
C ASP A 137 -6.46 8.45 -9.97
N PRO A 138 -6.90 9.71 -9.75
CA PRO A 138 -7.88 10.04 -8.71
C PRO A 138 -9.27 9.45 -8.93
N LEU A 139 -9.63 9.15 -10.19
CA LEU A 139 -10.94 8.62 -10.58
C LEU A 139 -10.93 7.10 -10.74
N GLY A 140 -9.76 6.46 -10.71
CA GLY A 140 -9.63 5.02 -10.87
C GLY A 140 -9.74 4.52 -12.32
N THR A 141 -9.44 5.39 -13.30
CA THR A 141 -9.48 5.05 -14.72
C THR A 141 -8.21 4.35 -15.23
N GLY A 142 -7.13 4.40 -14.45
CA GLY A 142 -5.86 3.79 -14.80
C GLY A 142 -4.91 4.71 -15.58
N HIS A 143 -5.17 6.02 -15.63
CA HIS A 143 -4.32 7.00 -16.30
C HIS A 143 -3.47 7.82 -15.33
N GLY A 144 -2.84 7.13 -14.37
CA GLY A 144 -1.99 7.78 -13.38
C GLY A 144 -0.68 8.31 -13.97
N LYS A 145 -0.01 9.19 -13.23
CA LYS A 145 1.20 9.89 -13.68
C LYS A 145 2.35 8.99 -14.12
N ILE A 146 2.48 7.81 -13.53
CA ILE A 146 3.53 6.86 -13.94
C ILE A 146 3.20 6.19 -15.28
N VAL A 147 1.91 6.03 -15.60
CA VAL A 147 1.44 5.49 -16.89
C VAL A 147 1.77 6.47 -18.02
N GLU A 148 1.56 7.78 -17.80
CA GLU A 148 1.97 8.83 -18.76
C GLU A 148 3.48 8.80 -19.05
N ARG A 149 4.27 8.19 -18.16
CA ARG A 149 5.74 8.04 -18.32
C ARG A 149 6.15 6.66 -18.84
N GLY A 150 5.21 5.89 -19.38
CA GLY A 150 5.49 4.60 -20.04
C GLY A 150 5.35 3.37 -19.19
N TYR A 151 4.83 3.47 -17.95
CA TYR A 151 4.51 2.28 -17.16
C TYR A 151 3.25 1.60 -17.71
N THR A 152 3.13 0.29 -17.50
CA THR A 152 1.96 -0.49 -17.93
C THR A 152 0.69 0.05 -17.30
N GLN A 153 -0.29 0.42 -18.15
CA GLN A 153 -1.56 0.93 -17.69
C GLN A 153 -2.37 -0.15 -16.96
N PRO A 154 -2.79 0.09 -15.71
CA PRO A 154 -3.71 -0.81 -15.02
C PRO A 154 -5.12 -0.68 -15.63
N PRO A 155 -5.94 -1.75 -15.56
CA PRO A 155 -7.34 -1.66 -15.99
C PRO A 155 -8.11 -0.67 -15.15
N SER A 156 -9.03 0.07 -15.78
CA SER A 156 -9.96 0.95 -15.08
C SER A 156 -10.80 0.15 -14.07
N PHE A 157 -11.00 0.67 -12.86
CA PHE A 157 -11.91 0.07 -11.88
C PHE A 157 -13.37 0.04 -12.35
N HIS A 158 -13.71 0.82 -13.38
CA HIS A 158 -15.08 0.98 -13.88
C HIS A 158 -15.48 -0.05 -14.93
N ILE A 159 -14.59 -0.93 -15.39
CA ILE A 159 -14.97 -2.03 -16.30
C ILE A 159 -15.86 -3.03 -15.58
N GLU A 160 -16.79 -3.63 -16.31
CA GLU A 160 -17.81 -4.53 -15.76
C GLU A 160 -17.21 -5.67 -14.91
N ARG A 161 -16.17 -6.31 -15.41
CA ARG A 161 -15.46 -7.38 -14.68
C ARG A 161 -14.99 -6.95 -13.29
N LEU A 162 -14.45 -5.73 -13.13
CA LEU A 162 -13.97 -5.23 -11.82
C LEU A 162 -15.12 -4.69 -10.95
N ARG A 163 -16.18 -4.16 -11.55
CA ARG A 163 -17.39 -3.78 -10.80
C ARG A 163 -18.09 -5.00 -10.20
N GLY A 164 -18.13 -6.11 -10.94
CA GLY A 164 -18.69 -7.39 -10.48
C GLY A 164 -17.78 -8.22 -9.59
N ALA A 165 -16.48 -7.90 -9.50
CA ALA A 165 -15.54 -8.68 -8.70
C ALA A 165 -15.81 -8.55 -7.19
N PRO A 166 -15.66 -9.60 -6.38
CA PRO A 166 -15.83 -9.53 -4.93
C PRO A 166 -14.82 -8.58 -4.28
N VAL A 167 -15.18 -7.93 -3.15
CA VAL A 167 -14.31 -6.95 -2.47
C VAL A 167 -13.01 -7.57 -1.96
N GLY A 168 -13.03 -8.85 -1.57
CA GLY A 168 -11.85 -9.60 -1.17
C GLY A 168 -10.81 -9.72 -2.28
N ARG A 169 -11.21 -9.66 -3.55
CA ARG A 169 -10.28 -9.64 -4.70
C ARG A 169 -9.40 -8.40 -4.70
N PHE A 170 -9.98 -7.22 -4.43
CA PHE A 170 -9.19 -5.98 -4.31
C PHE A 170 -8.20 -6.05 -3.16
N PHE A 171 -8.64 -6.59 -2.01
CA PHE A 171 -7.78 -6.81 -0.87
C PHE A 171 -6.62 -7.77 -1.19
N ASP A 172 -6.90 -8.88 -1.86
CA ASP A 172 -5.89 -9.88 -2.26
C ASP A 172 -4.85 -9.30 -3.21
N VAL A 173 -5.30 -8.56 -4.24
CA VAL A 173 -4.40 -7.91 -5.20
C VAL A 173 -3.47 -6.89 -4.52
N MET A 174 -3.98 -6.09 -3.59
CA MET A 174 -3.13 -5.19 -2.79
C MET A 174 -2.18 -5.96 -1.85
N THR A 175 -2.56 -7.15 -1.42
CA THR A 175 -1.76 -7.97 -0.49
C THR A 175 -0.63 -8.71 -1.19
N ASN A 176 -0.92 -9.32 -2.34
CA ASN A 176 -0.04 -10.28 -2.99
C ASN A 176 0.52 -9.76 -4.32
N GLY A 177 0.04 -8.60 -4.80
CA GLY A 177 0.33 -8.10 -6.13
C GLY A 177 -0.49 -8.82 -7.21
N TYR A 178 -0.44 -8.30 -8.43
CA TYR A 178 -1.05 -8.94 -9.61
C TYR A 178 -0.42 -8.42 -10.90
N GLY A 179 0.16 -9.32 -11.70
CA GLY A 179 0.85 -8.95 -12.93
C GLY A 179 2.02 -7.99 -12.65
N SER A 180 1.98 -6.78 -13.22
CA SER A 180 2.98 -5.74 -12.98
C SER A 180 2.76 -4.95 -11.68
N MET A 181 1.61 -5.10 -11.02
CA MET A 181 1.33 -4.43 -9.74
C MET A 181 2.08 -5.13 -8.60
N PRO A 182 2.99 -4.44 -7.88
CA PRO A 182 3.69 -5.01 -6.73
C PRO A 182 2.75 -5.26 -5.55
N ASP A 183 3.20 -6.08 -4.59
CA ASP A 183 2.50 -6.26 -3.32
C ASP A 183 2.72 -5.06 -2.38
N TYR A 184 1.70 -4.74 -1.58
CA TYR A 184 1.71 -3.66 -0.60
C TYR A 184 1.55 -4.14 0.84
N LYS A 185 1.65 -5.44 1.10
CA LYS A 185 1.41 -6.03 2.44
C LYS A 185 2.33 -5.49 3.53
N GLN A 186 3.55 -5.07 3.17
CA GLN A 186 4.52 -4.52 4.10
C GLN A 186 4.31 -3.03 4.38
N GLN A 187 3.70 -2.31 3.42
CA GLN A 187 3.56 -0.84 3.46
C GLN A 187 2.18 -0.42 3.98
N ILE A 188 1.15 -1.22 3.68
CA ILE A 188 -0.24 -0.89 3.97
C ILE A 188 -0.82 -1.95 4.93
N PRO A 189 -1.18 -1.58 6.17
CA PRO A 189 -1.84 -2.47 7.12
C PRO A 189 -3.15 -3.07 6.58
N PRO A 190 -3.59 -4.25 7.05
CA PRO A 190 -4.80 -4.90 6.56
C PRO A 190 -6.05 -4.02 6.62
N ARG A 191 -6.25 -3.29 7.73
CA ARG A 191 -7.40 -2.37 7.87
C ARG A 191 -7.41 -1.27 6.82
N ASP A 192 -6.23 -0.71 6.50
CA ASP A 192 -6.10 0.33 5.48
C ASP A 192 -6.37 -0.22 4.07
N ARG A 193 -5.92 -1.45 3.77
CA ARG A 193 -6.24 -2.10 2.49
C ARG A 193 -7.75 -2.31 2.32
N TRP A 194 -8.46 -2.69 3.37
CA TRP A 194 -9.92 -2.78 3.35
C TRP A 194 -10.59 -1.41 3.20
N ALA A 195 -10.07 -0.38 3.85
CA ALA A 195 -10.57 0.98 3.68
C ALA A 195 -10.36 1.49 2.23
N ILE A 196 -9.21 1.17 1.62
CA ILE A 196 -8.95 1.46 0.19
C ILE A 196 -9.95 0.69 -0.70
N ALA A 197 -10.19 -0.59 -0.43
CA ALA A 197 -11.18 -1.38 -1.18
C ALA A 197 -12.60 -0.78 -1.07
N ALA A 198 -12.97 -0.28 0.10
CA ALA A 198 -14.23 0.43 0.31
C ALA A 198 -14.30 1.73 -0.50
N TYR A 199 -13.22 2.50 -0.53
CA TYR A 199 -13.14 3.71 -1.35
C TYR A 199 -13.22 3.40 -2.85
N ILE A 200 -12.57 2.33 -3.35
CA ILE A 200 -12.70 1.88 -4.74
C ILE A 200 -14.17 1.57 -5.06
N ARG A 201 -14.92 0.93 -4.15
CA ARG A 201 -16.37 0.71 -4.33
C ARG A 201 -17.15 2.02 -4.41
N ALA A 202 -16.81 3.00 -3.59
CA ALA A 202 -17.40 4.33 -3.66
C ALA A 202 -17.10 5.03 -4.99
N LEU A 203 -15.88 4.92 -5.53
CA LEU A 203 -15.52 5.42 -6.86
C LEU A 203 -16.35 4.74 -7.96
N GLN A 204 -16.47 3.42 -7.92
CA GLN A 204 -17.29 2.67 -8.86
C GLN A 204 -18.76 3.11 -8.82
N LEU A 205 -19.31 3.28 -7.61
CA LEU A 205 -20.69 3.74 -7.41
C LEU A 205 -20.89 5.16 -7.92
N SER A 206 -19.96 6.07 -7.66
CA SER A 206 -20.06 7.48 -8.07
C SER A 206 -20.19 7.67 -9.59
N GLN A 207 -19.64 6.74 -10.39
CA GLN A 207 -19.67 6.81 -11.85
C GLN A 207 -20.74 5.89 -12.48
N HIS A 208 -21.35 5.00 -11.71
CA HIS A 208 -22.33 4.02 -12.19
C HIS A 208 -23.52 3.90 -11.24
N PHE A 209 -23.91 5.00 -10.61
CA PHE A 209 -25.09 5.00 -9.74
C PHE A 209 -26.37 4.82 -10.59
N PRO A 210 -27.22 3.83 -10.29
CA PRO A 210 -28.44 3.63 -11.04
C PRO A 210 -29.43 4.81 -10.81
N GLU A 211 -29.79 5.54 -11.85
CA GLU A 211 -30.72 6.69 -11.77
C GLU A 211 -32.03 6.33 -11.08
N ARG A 212 -32.51 5.08 -11.25
CA ARG A 212 -33.73 4.58 -10.62
C ARG A 212 -33.68 4.56 -9.09
N GLU A 213 -32.47 4.52 -8.51
CA GLU A 213 -32.22 4.46 -7.07
C GLU A 213 -32.06 5.86 -6.45
N LEU A 214 -32.02 6.90 -7.27
CA LEU A 214 -32.02 8.27 -6.79
C LEU A 214 -33.34 8.58 -6.07
N SER A 215 -33.26 9.12 -4.85
CA SER A 215 -34.42 9.71 -4.20
C SER A 215 -34.98 10.87 -5.04
N ALA A 216 -36.24 11.21 -4.85
CA ALA A 216 -36.86 12.33 -5.58
C ALA A 216 -36.12 13.66 -5.35
N ASP A 217 -35.55 13.86 -4.12
CA ASP A 217 -34.80 15.06 -3.79
C ASP A 217 -33.42 15.08 -4.48
N MET A 218 -32.70 13.95 -4.47
CA MET A 218 -31.41 13.82 -5.16
C MET A 218 -31.56 13.99 -6.68
N ARG A 219 -32.64 13.46 -7.25
CA ARG A 219 -32.92 13.62 -8.68
C ARG A 219 -33.18 15.09 -9.07
N ARG A 220 -33.99 15.82 -8.26
CA ARG A 220 -34.20 17.25 -8.45
C ARG A 220 -32.91 18.07 -8.35
N GLU A 221 -32.07 17.75 -7.39
CA GLU A 221 -30.77 18.41 -7.23
C GLU A 221 -29.85 18.16 -8.41
N TRP A 222 -29.75 16.91 -8.85
CA TRP A 222 -28.95 16.52 -10.00
C TRP A 222 -29.44 17.20 -11.31
N GLU A 223 -30.75 17.29 -11.53
CA GLU A 223 -31.35 18.00 -12.66
C GLU A 223 -31.01 19.50 -12.63
N ARG A 224 -31.07 20.14 -11.46
CA ARG A 224 -30.64 21.55 -11.31
C ARG A 224 -29.16 21.74 -11.67
N GLN A 225 -28.30 20.89 -11.18
CA GLN A 225 -26.86 20.97 -11.46
C GLN A 225 -26.55 20.73 -12.93
N ARG A 226 -27.24 19.81 -13.59
CA ARG A 226 -27.09 19.59 -15.04
C ARG A 226 -27.53 20.81 -15.86
N GLN A 227 -28.64 21.45 -15.49
CA GLN A 227 -29.11 22.64 -16.16
C GLN A 227 -28.14 23.82 -16.00
N ALA A 228 -27.57 23.99 -14.78
CA ALA A 228 -26.56 25.01 -14.52
C ALA A 228 -25.30 24.79 -15.36
N ALA A 229 -24.75 23.56 -15.35
CA ALA A 229 -23.56 23.21 -16.15
C ALA A 229 -23.79 23.35 -17.67
N GLY A 230 -25.01 23.03 -18.17
CA GLY A 230 -25.38 23.23 -19.57
C GLY A 230 -25.49 24.70 -19.98
N ALA A 231 -25.86 25.56 -19.05
CA ALA A 231 -25.95 27.00 -19.30
C ALA A 231 -24.53 27.66 -19.35
N GLU A 232 -23.59 27.20 -18.54
CA GLU A 232 -22.19 27.68 -18.56
C GLU A 232 -21.45 27.25 -19.84
N GLY A 233 -21.70 26.04 -20.36
CA GLY A 233 -21.06 25.53 -21.59
C GLY A 233 -21.65 26.08 -22.90
N ALA A 234 -22.79 26.77 -22.85
CA ALA A 234 -23.41 27.39 -24.01
C ALA A 234 -23.03 28.89 -24.21
N GLY A 235 -22.21 29.42 -23.31
CA GLY A 235 -21.73 30.82 -23.30
C GLY A 235 -20.30 31.03 -23.78
N GLU A 236 -19.61 29.99 -24.19
CA GLU A 236 -18.29 30.03 -24.84
C GLU A 236 -18.44 29.74 -26.36
#